data_4af428e0ac5aeec7950e0be9f715e2ac
#
_entry.id   4af428e0ac5aeec7950e0be9f715e2ac
#
_cell.length_a   1.000
_cell.length_b   1.000
_cell.length_c   1.000
_cell.angle_alpha   90.00
_cell.angle_beta   90.00
_cell.angle_gamma   90.00
#
_symmetry.space_group_name_H-M   'P 1'
#
loop_
_entity.id
_entity.type
_entity.pdbx_description
1 polymer ?
#
loop_
_entity_poly.entity_id
_entity_poly.type
_entity_poly.pdbx_seq_one_letter_code
_entity_poly.pdbx_strand_id
1 'polypeptide(L)'
;MLDEADLAKQEDYLVIFALARYAGLRLEECFRIDTNDAQKALSSGKLFVKGKGGLTRYVPICEDIKIGFVKMLKHRERGQKLFVDSDDMTHLAMKRLQNFIIHHRKKFAERRITFHGLRHTYAHEQYEKFIKEGCSEYDARKKVSELFGHHRDDVTRIYLAE
;
A
#
# COMPACT_ATOMS: atom_id res chain seq x y z
N MET A 1 -19.87 20.93 6.15
CA MET A 1 -20.31 19.54 6.31
C MET A 1 -19.76 18.77 5.13
N LEU A 2 -18.98 17.71 5.34
CA LEU A 2 -18.48 16.89 4.24
C LEU A 2 -19.65 16.05 3.73
N ASP A 3 -19.76 15.91 2.40
CA ASP A 3 -20.76 15.05 1.77
C ASP A 3 -20.45 13.58 2.08
N GLU A 4 -21.47 12.71 2.13
CA GLU A 4 -21.28 11.27 2.37
C GLU A 4 -20.31 10.63 1.36
N ALA A 5 -20.31 11.10 0.12
CA ALA A 5 -19.37 10.68 -0.92
C ALA A 5 -17.92 11.07 -0.59
N ASP A 6 -17.69 12.23 0.00
CA ASP A 6 -16.37 12.68 0.44
C ASP A 6 -15.85 11.87 1.62
N LEU A 7 -16.76 11.50 2.55
CA LEU A 7 -16.44 10.64 3.70
C LEU A 7 -16.06 9.23 3.24
N ALA A 8 -16.83 8.64 2.32
CA ALA A 8 -16.53 7.33 1.76
C ALA A 8 -15.17 7.30 1.04
N LYS A 9 -14.85 8.33 0.26
CA LYS A 9 -13.52 8.45 -0.38
C LYS A 9 -12.38 8.61 0.62
N GLN A 10 -12.60 9.29 1.74
CA GLN A 10 -11.60 9.38 2.80
C GLN A 10 -11.34 8.03 3.47
N GLU A 11 -12.37 7.20 3.66
CA GLU A 11 -12.20 5.82 4.15
C GLU A 11 -11.38 4.97 3.17
N ASP A 12 -11.65 5.08 1.87
CA ASP A 12 -10.84 4.43 0.82
C ASP A 12 -9.36 4.83 0.91
N TYR A 13 -9.08 6.11 1.12
CA TYR A 13 -7.71 6.63 1.25
C TYR A 13 -7.01 6.08 2.49
N LEU A 14 -7.70 5.91 3.62
CA LEU A 14 -7.13 5.30 4.81
C LEU A 14 -6.66 3.85 4.54
N VAL A 15 -7.44 3.07 3.80
CA VAL A 15 -7.04 1.71 3.40
C VAL A 15 -5.85 1.73 2.47
N ILE A 16 -5.81 2.64 1.49
CA ILE A 16 -4.66 2.81 0.59
C ILE A 16 -3.40 3.21 1.36
N PHE A 17 -3.51 4.10 2.35
CA PHE A 17 -2.38 4.46 3.20
C PHE A 17 -1.92 3.29 4.07
N ALA A 18 -2.83 2.48 4.60
CA ALA A 18 -2.50 1.27 5.34
C ALA A 18 -1.76 0.25 4.46
N LEU A 19 -2.16 0.08 3.19
CA LEU A 19 -1.47 -0.78 2.23
C LEU A 19 -0.03 -0.31 1.97
N ALA A 20 0.20 0.98 1.84
CA ALA A 20 1.55 1.52 1.69
C ALA A 20 2.38 1.38 2.96
N ARG A 21 1.78 1.70 4.12
CA ARG A 21 2.44 1.78 5.43
C ARG A 21 2.75 0.41 6.04
N TYR A 22 1.86 -0.57 5.87
CA TYR A 22 1.95 -1.87 6.54
C TYR A 22 2.18 -3.06 5.59
N ALA A 23 2.03 -2.86 4.28
CA ALA A 23 2.30 -3.89 3.29
C ALA A 23 3.26 -3.41 2.18
N GLY A 24 3.73 -2.18 2.24
CA GLY A 24 4.76 -1.64 1.35
C GLY A 24 4.33 -1.52 -0.12
N LEU A 25 3.04 -1.38 -0.43
CA LEU A 25 2.56 -1.28 -1.79
C LEU A 25 2.90 0.07 -2.43
N ARG A 26 3.15 0.04 -3.74
CA ARG A 26 3.17 1.26 -4.56
C ARG A 26 1.76 1.76 -4.81
N LEU A 27 1.63 3.06 -5.08
CA LEU A 27 0.34 3.67 -5.40
C LEU A 27 -0.41 2.93 -6.52
N GLU A 28 0.28 2.66 -7.62
CA GLU A 28 -0.28 1.93 -8.76
C GLU A 28 -0.69 0.50 -8.40
N GLU A 29 0.05 -0.16 -7.51
CA GLU A 29 -0.28 -1.51 -7.03
C GLU A 29 -1.57 -1.50 -6.22
N CYS A 30 -1.79 -0.48 -5.36
CA CYS A 30 -3.03 -0.32 -4.61
C CYS A 30 -4.24 -0.20 -5.54
N PHE A 31 -4.14 0.63 -6.58
CA PHE A 31 -5.24 0.88 -7.51
C PHE A 31 -5.50 -0.25 -8.52
N ARG A 32 -4.67 -1.30 -8.53
CA ARG A 32 -4.91 -2.53 -9.30
C ARG A 32 -5.72 -3.58 -8.55
N ILE A 33 -5.79 -3.49 -7.22
CA ILE A 33 -6.51 -4.46 -6.39
C ILE A 33 -7.99 -4.46 -6.78
N ASP A 34 -8.51 -5.64 -7.05
CA ASP A 34 -9.94 -5.86 -7.28
C ASP A 34 -10.59 -6.61 -6.10
N THR A 35 -11.91 -6.80 -6.18
CA THR A 35 -12.66 -7.49 -5.14
C THR A 35 -12.26 -8.95 -4.96
N ASN A 36 -11.81 -9.63 -6.03
CA ASN A 36 -11.35 -11.02 -5.95
C ASN A 36 -10.00 -11.08 -5.21
N ASP A 37 -9.11 -10.13 -5.48
CA ASP A 37 -7.81 -10.03 -4.78
C ASP A 37 -8.02 -9.80 -3.29
N ALA A 38 -8.93 -8.88 -2.93
CA ALA A 38 -9.26 -8.59 -1.54
C ALA A 38 -9.89 -9.80 -0.82
N GLN A 39 -10.82 -10.52 -1.46
CA GLN A 39 -11.42 -11.73 -0.90
C GLN A 39 -10.40 -12.83 -0.66
N LYS A 40 -9.51 -13.08 -1.62
CA LYS A 40 -8.41 -14.04 -1.48
C LYS A 40 -7.46 -13.64 -0.36
N ALA A 41 -7.15 -12.33 -0.24
CA ALA A 41 -6.29 -11.83 0.81
C ALA A 41 -6.91 -12.01 2.20
N LEU A 42 -8.22 -11.80 2.34
CA LEU A 42 -8.94 -12.04 3.60
C LEU A 42 -8.92 -13.51 4.02
N SER A 43 -9.05 -14.44 3.08
CA SER A 43 -9.03 -15.88 3.38
C SER A 43 -7.64 -16.43 3.66
N SER A 44 -6.60 -15.93 2.97
CA SER A 44 -5.22 -16.43 3.09
C SER A 44 -4.32 -15.65 4.05
N GLY A 45 -4.74 -14.42 4.46
CA GLY A 45 -3.91 -13.48 5.21
C GLY A 45 -2.80 -12.81 4.38
N LYS A 46 -2.74 -13.04 3.06
CA LYS A 46 -1.72 -12.53 2.16
C LYS A 46 -2.34 -11.96 0.90
N LEU A 47 -1.93 -10.75 0.54
CA LEU A 47 -2.33 -10.11 -0.72
C LEU A 47 -1.36 -10.49 -1.84
N PHE A 48 -1.90 -10.92 -2.97
CA PHE A 48 -1.15 -11.13 -4.20
C PHE A 48 -0.98 -9.79 -4.92
N VAL A 49 0.26 -9.40 -5.18
CA VAL A 49 0.61 -8.11 -5.78
C VAL A 49 1.34 -8.32 -7.09
N LYS A 50 0.82 -7.71 -8.16
CA LYS A 50 1.51 -7.59 -9.45
C LYS A 50 2.24 -6.24 -9.51
N GLY A 51 3.57 -6.29 -9.49
CA GLY A 51 4.43 -5.13 -9.61
C GLY A 51 4.73 -4.73 -11.05
N LYS A 52 5.59 -3.74 -11.19
CA LYS A 52 6.12 -3.29 -12.49
C LYS A 52 6.94 -4.41 -13.13
N GLY A 53 6.82 -4.58 -14.45
CA GLY A 53 7.56 -5.62 -15.20
C GLY A 53 7.03 -7.04 -15.01
N GLY A 54 5.80 -7.21 -14.49
CA GLY A 54 5.18 -8.53 -14.30
C GLY A 54 5.68 -9.29 -13.06
N LEU A 55 6.53 -8.69 -12.24
CA LEU A 55 6.98 -9.29 -10.99
C LEU A 55 5.82 -9.44 -10.03
N THR A 56 5.67 -10.63 -9.47
CA THR A 56 4.60 -10.95 -8.53
C THR A 56 5.16 -11.28 -7.16
N ARG A 57 4.40 -10.96 -6.11
CA ARG A 57 4.74 -11.30 -4.74
C ARG A 57 3.50 -11.44 -3.88
N TYR A 58 3.65 -12.12 -2.75
CA TYR A 58 2.64 -12.16 -1.69
C TYR A 58 3.11 -11.29 -0.52
N VAL A 59 2.26 -10.40 -0.04
CA VAL A 59 2.52 -9.57 1.14
C VAL A 59 1.51 -9.87 2.24
N PRO A 60 1.96 -10.09 3.49
CA PRO A 60 1.04 -10.24 4.61
C PRO A 60 0.18 -8.99 4.78
N ILE A 61 -1.09 -9.16 5.14
CA ILE A 61 -1.99 -8.04 5.46
C ILE A 61 -2.26 -8.00 6.96
N CYS A 62 -2.16 -6.79 7.53
CA CYS A 62 -2.49 -6.55 8.94
C CYS A 62 -4.01 -6.41 9.14
N GLU A 63 -4.42 -6.35 10.41
CA GLU A 63 -5.83 -6.26 10.77
C GLU A 63 -6.52 -5.01 10.22
N ASP A 64 -5.85 -3.86 10.22
CA ASP A 64 -6.40 -2.62 9.65
C ASP A 64 -6.75 -2.76 8.16
N ILE A 65 -5.89 -3.43 7.39
CA ILE A 65 -6.15 -3.72 5.98
C ILE A 65 -7.33 -4.67 5.82
N LYS A 66 -7.42 -5.71 6.66
CA LYS A 66 -8.54 -6.66 6.62
C LYS A 66 -9.87 -5.97 6.91
N ILE A 67 -9.94 -5.16 7.95
CA ILE A 67 -11.13 -4.38 8.30
C ILE A 67 -11.54 -3.48 7.14
N GLY A 68 -10.57 -2.78 6.54
CA GLY A 68 -10.79 -1.95 5.36
C GLY A 68 -11.36 -2.74 4.18
N PHE A 69 -10.77 -3.87 3.84
CA PHE A 69 -11.26 -4.73 2.75
C PHE A 69 -12.67 -5.24 2.99
N VAL A 70 -12.99 -5.67 4.22
CA VAL A 70 -14.35 -6.11 4.58
C VAL A 70 -15.37 -4.99 4.38
N LYS A 71 -15.05 -3.77 4.79
CA LYS A 71 -15.94 -2.60 4.58
C LYS A 71 -16.15 -2.32 3.10
N MET A 72 -15.08 -2.26 2.32
CA MET A 72 -15.14 -1.92 0.90
C MET A 72 -15.88 -2.97 0.06
N LEU A 73 -15.70 -4.25 0.36
CA LEU A 73 -16.39 -5.35 -0.33
C LEU A 73 -17.92 -5.29 -0.20
N LYS A 74 -18.46 -4.59 0.80
CA LYS A 74 -19.92 -4.39 0.95
C LYS A 74 -20.51 -3.46 -0.11
N HIS A 75 -19.68 -2.61 -0.73
CA HIS A 75 -20.11 -1.55 -1.64
C HIS A 75 -19.57 -1.74 -3.07
N ARG A 76 -18.93 -2.88 -3.37
CA ARG A 76 -18.32 -3.18 -4.65
C ARG A 76 -18.86 -4.47 -5.25
N GLU A 77 -19.11 -4.48 -6.55
CA GLU A 77 -19.49 -5.68 -7.26
C GLU A 77 -18.28 -6.59 -7.53
N ARG A 78 -18.56 -7.87 -7.76
CA ARG A 78 -17.52 -8.86 -8.05
C ARG A 78 -16.71 -8.47 -9.29
N GLY A 79 -15.39 -8.48 -9.17
CA GLY A 79 -14.45 -8.15 -10.26
C GLY A 79 -14.19 -6.66 -10.45
N GLN A 80 -14.90 -5.78 -9.73
CA GLN A 80 -14.60 -4.35 -9.74
C GLN A 80 -13.28 -4.04 -9.02
N LYS A 81 -12.59 -2.99 -9.47
CA LYS A 81 -11.46 -2.43 -8.73
C LYS A 81 -11.94 -1.89 -7.38
N LEU A 82 -11.14 -2.13 -6.36
CA LEU A 82 -11.53 -1.81 -4.99
C LEU A 82 -11.59 -0.28 -4.74
N PHE A 83 -10.68 0.48 -5.36
CA PHE A 83 -10.48 1.92 -5.12
C PHE A 83 -10.83 2.80 -6.33
N VAL A 84 -11.50 2.25 -7.33
CA VAL A 84 -11.90 2.99 -8.54
C VAL A 84 -13.35 2.70 -8.83
N ASP A 85 -14.16 3.73 -8.93
CA ASP A 85 -15.57 3.60 -9.27
C ASP A 85 -15.72 3.11 -10.74
N SER A 86 -16.84 2.44 -11.05
CA SER A 86 -17.05 1.79 -12.35
C SER A 86 -17.03 2.75 -13.54
N ASP A 87 -17.41 3.99 -13.32
CA ASP A 87 -17.47 5.10 -14.29
C ASP A 87 -16.21 5.98 -14.28
N ASP A 88 -15.21 5.65 -13.46
CA ASP A 88 -14.01 6.45 -13.24
C ASP A 88 -12.76 5.83 -13.89
N MET A 89 -11.79 6.70 -14.19
CA MET A 89 -10.49 6.29 -14.74
C MET A 89 -9.45 6.16 -13.63
N THR A 90 -8.71 5.05 -13.61
CA THR A 90 -7.70 4.76 -12.58
C THR A 90 -6.70 5.90 -12.39
N HIS A 91 -6.20 6.50 -13.47
CA HIS A 91 -5.22 7.59 -13.38
C HIS A 91 -5.81 8.86 -12.75
N LEU A 92 -7.11 9.12 -12.95
CA LEU A 92 -7.80 10.25 -12.32
C LEU A 92 -8.02 10.00 -10.83
N ALA A 93 -8.41 8.78 -10.46
CA ALA A 93 -8.52 8.37 -9.06
C ALA A 93 -7.18 8.51 -8.32
N MET A 94 -6.09 8.05 -8.92
CA MET A 94 -4.74 8.22 -8.39
C MET A 94 -4.35 9.69 -8.22
N LYS A 95 -4.65 10.52 -9.21
CA LYS A 95 -4.36 11.96 -9.18
C LYS A 95 -5.13 12.67 -8.05
N ARG A 96 -6.39 12.29 -7.82
CA ARG A 96 -7.19 12.83 -6.70
C ARG A 96 -6.55 12.49 -5.35
N LEU A 97 -6.11 11.27 -5.14
CA LEU A 97 -5.40 10.90 -3.91
C LEU A 97 -4.09 11.67 -3.74
N GLN A 98 -3.31 11.83 -4.81
CA GLN A 98 -2.07 12.62 -4.76
C GLN A 98 -2.36 14.10 -4.40
N ASN A 99 -3.39 14.69 -4.98
CA ASN A 99 -3.83 16.04 -4.65
C ASN A 99 -4.32 16.15 -3.20
N PHE A 100 -5.05 15.15 -2.71
CA PHE A 100 -5.47 15.06 -1.31
C PHE A 100 -4.26 15.10 -0.37
N ILE A 101 -3.23 14.29 -0.62
CA ILE A 101 -1.98 14.29 0.16
C ILE A 101 -1.32 15.66 0.13
N ILE A 102 -1.17 16.27 -1.06
CA ILE A 102 -0.54 17.58 -1.22
C ILE A 102 -1.30 18.66 -0.44
N HIS A 103 -2.61 18.62 -0.48
CA HIS A 103 -3.46 19.62 0.19
C HIS A 103 -3.42 19.51 1.71
N HIS A 104 -3.39 18.29 2.24
CA HIS A 104 -3.49 18.03 3.68
C HIS A 104 -2.15 17.92 4.40
N ARG A 105 -1.05 17.60 3.70
CA ARG A 105 0.26 17.37 4.34
C ARG A 105 0.78 18.53 5.19
N LYS A 106 0.45 19.77 4.83
CA LYS A 106 0.89 20.98 5.57
C LYS A 106 0.23 21.09 6.95
N LYS A 107 -0.88 20.40 7.19
CA LYS A 107 -1.64 20.47 8.45
C LYS A 107 -1.10 19.50 9.50
N PHE A 108 -0.34 18.47 9.12
CA PHE A 108 -0.07 17.32 9.98
C PHE A 108 1.41 17.05 10.26
N ALA A 109 2.35 17.71 9.60
CA ALA A 109 3.75 17.47 9.85
C ALA A 109 4.64 18.65 9.46
N GLU A 110 5.72 18.83 10.24
CA GLU A 110 6.85 19.70 9.91
C GLU A 110 7.61 19.17 8.67
N ARG A 111 7.64 17.84 8.50
CA ARG A 111 8.25 17.15 7.35
C ARG A 111 7.24 16.88 6.25
N ARG A 112 7.71 16.90 5.02
CA ARG A 112 6.90 16.61 3.84
C ARG A 112 6.46 15.14 3.81
N ILE A 113 5.18 14.87 4.11
CA ILE A 113 4.58 13.54 3.98
C ILE A 113 4.32 13.26 2.49
N THR A 114 4.74 12.09 2.03
CA THR A 114 4.49 11.57 0.69
C THR A 114 4.01 10.13 0.77
N PHE A 115 3.25 9.67 -0.24
CA PHE A 115 2.87 8.27 -0.33
C PHE A 115 4.10 7.34 -0.35
N HIS A 116 5.15 7.75 -1.04
CA HIS A 116 6.40 7.00 -1.11
C HIS A 116 7.10 6.92 0.25
N GLY A 117 7.02 7.98 1.06
CA GLY A 117 7.55 7.99 2.43
C GLY A 117 6.94 6.92 3.33
N LEU A 118 5.66 6.58 3.14
CA LEU A 118 5.03 5.48 3.89
C LEU A 118 5.70 4.13 3.60
N ARG A 119 6.11 3.91 2.36
CA ARG A 119 6.86 2.70 1.97
C ARG A 119 8.26 2.69 2.56
N HIS A 120 8.94 3.86 2.61
CA HIS A 120 10.25 3.96 3.28
C HIS A 120 10.14 3.53 4.75
N THR A 121 9.14 4.04 5.46
CA THR A 121 8.90 3.65 6.85
C THR A 121 8.70 2.14 6.99
N TYR A 122 7.89 1.53 6.11
CA TYR A 122 7.72 0.08 6.09
C TYR A 122 9.04 -0.66 5.86
N ALA A 123 9.87 -0.20 4.90
CA ALA A 123 11.16 -0.82 4.61
C ALA A 123 12.10 -0.79 5.83
N HIS A 124 12.20 0.35 6.50
CA HIS A 124 13.02 0.50 7.70
C HIS A 124 12.55 -0.42 8.84
N GLU A 125 11.26 -0.47 9.10
CA GLU A 125 10.71 -1.34 10.16
C GLU A 125 10.93 -2.83 9.87
N GLN A 126 10.75 -3.26 8.62
CA GLN A 126 11.04 -4.64 8.24
C GLN A 126 12.53 -4.96 8.33
N TYR A 127 13.39 -4.03 7.93
CA TYR A 127 14.85 -4.19 8.07
C TYR A 127 15.25 -4.35 9.54
N GLU A 128 14.80 -3.41 10.39
CA GLU A 128 15.08 -3.49 11.84
C GLU A 128 14.56 -4.78 12.47
N LYS A 129 13.37 -5.22 12.06
CA LYS A 129 12.78 -6.48 12.51
C LYS A 129 13.70 -7.66 12.18
N PHE A 130 14.17 -7.78 10.93
CA PHE A 130 15.05 -8.86 10.52
C PHE A 130 16.41 -8.80 11.24
N ILE A 131 16.96 -7.63 11.48
CA ILE A 131 18.18 -7.47 12.30
C ILE A 131 17.95 -7.96 13.72
N LYS A 132 16.83 -7.60 14.37
CA LYS A 132 16.47 -8.08 15.72
C LYS A 132 16.25 -9.58 15.78
N GLU A 133 15.80 -10.20 14.69
CA GLU A 133 15.66 -11.66 14.53
C GLU A 133 17.01 -12.38 14.27
N GLY A 134 18.12 -11.65 14.24
CA GLY A 134 19.48 -12.19 14.09
C GLY A 134 19.97 -12.35 12.64
N CYS A 135 19.28 -11.75 11.66
CA CYS A 135 19.77 -11.72 10.30
C CYS A 135 21.00 -10.83 10.16
N SER A 136 21.93 -11.20 9.27
CA SER A 136 22.97 -10.29 8.83
C SER A 136 22.38 -9.08 8.10
N GLU A 137 23.10 -7.95 8.04
CA GLU A 137 22.65 -6.78 7.29
C GLU A 137 22.33 -7.10 5.83
N TYR A 138 23.15 -7.95 5.21
CA TYR A 138 22.95 -8.39 3.84
C TYR A 138 21.66 -9.21 3.68
N ASP A 139 21.42 -10.18 4.56
CA ASP A 139 20.22 -11.00 4.52
C ASP A 139 18.97 -10.18 4.84
N ALA A 140 19.05 -9.25 5.79
CA ALA A 140 17.96 -8.35 6.12
C ALA A 140 17.57 -7.49 4.90
N ARG A 141 18.56 -6.89 4.20
CA ARG A 141 18.30 -6.13 2.96
C ARG A 141 17.69 -7.00 1.87
N LYS A 142 18.18 -8.23 1.71
CA LYS A 142 17.66 -9.19 0.73
C LYS A 142 16.19 -9.51 1.01
N LYS A 143 15.83 -9.82 2.26
CA LYS A 143 14.45 -10.07 2.66
C LYS A 143 13.54 -8.87 2.43
N VAL A 144 14.00 -7.66 2.75
CA VAL A 144 13.23 -6.43 2.45
C VAL A 144 13.05 -6.27 0.93
N SER A 145 14.08 -6.53 0.14
CA SER A 145 14.01 -6.48 -1.32
C SER A 145 12.93 -7.43 -1.88
N GLU A 146 12.83 -8.64 -1.34
CA GLU A 146 11.82 -9.63 -1.72
C GLU A 146 10.39 -9.15 -1.38
N LEU A 147 10.18 -8.55 -0.19
CA LEU A 147 8.90 -7.95 0.20
C LEU A 147 8.45 -6.83 -0.75
N PHE A 148 9.39 -6.09 -1.32
CA PHE A 148 9.13 -5.02 -2.29
C PHE A 148 9.02 -5.50 -3.74
N GLY A 149 9.31 -6.79 -4.00
CA GLY A 149 9.39 -7.33 -5.36
C GLY A 149 10.56 -6.74 -6.15
N HIS A 150 11.63 -6.35 -5.46
CA HIS A 150 12.90 -5.98 -6.07
C HIS A 150 13.82 -7.20 -6.01
N HIS A 151 14.48 -7.53 -7.10
CA HIS A 151 15.52 -8.58 -7.11
C HIS A 151 16.93 -7.98 -7.09
N ARG A 152 17.05 -6.69 -6.74
CA ARG A 152 18.32 -5.95 -6.77
C ARG A 152 18.54 -5.22 -5.44
N ASP A 153 19.66 -5.47 -4.80
CA ASP A 153 20.06 -4.88 -3.51
C ASP A 153 20.24 -3.34 -3.60
N ASP A 154 20.70 -2.82 -4.74
CA ASP A 154 20.89 -1.40 -4.97
C ASP A 154 19.58 -0.58 -4.81
N VAL A 155 18.44 -1.13 -5.24
CA VAL A 155 17.14 -0.47 -5.07
C VAL A 155 16.73 -0.45 -3.60
N THR A 156 16.99 -1.53 -2.87
CA THR A 156 16.67 -1.61 -1.44
C THR A 156 17.54 -0.65 -0.62
N ARG A 157 18.81 -0.45 -0.99
CA ARG A 157 19.69 0.53 -0.36
C ARG A 157 19.14 1.96 -0.45
N ILE A 158 18.49 2.33 -1.56
CA ILE A 158 17.86 3.65 -1.71
C ILE A 158 16.72 3.83 -0.70
N TYR A 159 15.96 2.77 -0.40
CA TYR A 159 14.88 2.82 0.60
C TYR A 159 15.37 2.83 2.04
N LEU A 160 16.60 2.38 2.29
CA LEU A 160 17.20 2.32 3.63
C LEU A 160 18.23 3.43 3.87
N ALA A 161 18.58 4.18 2.83
CA ALA A 161 19.49 5.32 2.92
C ALA A 161 18.70 6.57 3.32
N GLU A 162 18.77 6.94 4.57
CA GLU A 162 18.53 8.30 5.09
C GLU A 162 19.65 8.69 6.06
#